data_f579354d26c2183189b314540fa7fab0
#
_entry.id   f579354d26c2183189b314540fa7fab0
#
_cell.length_a   1.000
_cell.length_b   1.000
_cell.length_c   1.000
_cell.angle_alpha   90.00
_cell.angle_beta   90.00
_cell.angle_gamma   90.00
#
_symmetry.space_group_name_H-M   'P 1'
#
loop_
_entity.id
_entity.type
_entity.pdbx_description
1 polymer ?
#
loop_
_entity_poly.entity_id
_entity_poly.type
_entity_poly.pdbx_seq_one_letter_code
_entity_poly.pdbx_strand_id
1 'polypeptide(L)'
;LRSTKWATVAVAVIALGAAGCGASDSGTEGAAAPVLAPPQPRPQGTGPLTKDVVRTDLDTSAADAGVPANAPEFGGMNEDAEAGSPRSCALGFKGFGTKAAKVDVARWESVVGELRERDWQQAREPDKRRGPDGVVYDARVVLKQRGWTMVAEYLSSQVGVITLLAYDDACMKKINADAGQAG
;
A
#
# COMPACT_ATOMS: atom_id res chain seq x y z
N LEU A 1 -23.79 15.43 -47.61
CA LEU A 1 -22.61 16.28 -47.64
C LEU A 1 -22.68 17.30 -46.50
N ARG A 2 -22.11 17.02 -45.35
CA ARG A 2 -21.86 17.98 -44.26
C ARG A 2 -20.42 17.76 -43.77
N SER A 3 -19.57 18.72 -44.10
CA SER A 3 -18.18 18.81 -43.67
C SER A 3 -18.12 19.35 -42.24
N THR A 4 -17.51 18.61 -41.33
CA THR A 4 -17.23 19.06 -39.97
C THR A 4 -15.80 19.56 -39.89
N LYS A 5 -15.63 20.81 -39.57
CA LYS A 5 -14.33 21.48 -39.40
C LYS A 5 -13.72 21.11 -38.06
N TRP A 6 -12.50 20.64 -38.08
CA TRP A 6 -11.66 20.37 -36.88
C TRP A 6 -11.01 21.70 -36.44
N ALA A 7 -11.26 22.10 -35.21
CA ALA A 7 -10.59 23.22 -34.58
C ALA A 7 -9.38 22.68 -33.76
N THR A 8 -8.19 23.12 -34.19
CA THR A 8 -6.93 22.87 -33.51
C THR A 8 -6.76 23.84 -32.36
N VAL A 9 -6.72 23.37 -31.12
CA VAL A 9 -6.40 24.20 -29.95
C VAL A 9 -4.91 24.02 -29.65
N ALA A 10 -4.14 25.06 -29.77
CA ALA A 10 -2.74 25.15 -29.37
C ALA A 10 -2.68 25.52 -27.89
N VAL A 11 -2.07 24.68 -27.06
CA VAL A 11 -1.79 24.97 -25.65
C VAL A 11 -0.36 25.48 -25.54
N ALA A 12 -0.22 26.74 -25.12
CA ALA A 12 1.05 27.38 -24.82
C ALA A 12 1.50 26.99 -23.40
N VAL A 13 2.68 26.39 -23.29
CA VAL A 13 3.36 26.13 -22.01
C VAL A 13 4.13 27.37 -21.59
N ILE A 14 3.72 28.01 -20.49
CA ILE A 14 4.47 29.10 -19.87
C ILE A 14 5.33 28.51 -18.76
N ALA A 15 6.66 28.49 -18.97
CA ALA A 15 7.64 28.20 -17.93
C ALA A 15 7.90 29.47 -17.13
N LEU A 16 7.50 29.51 -15.87
CA LEU A 16 7.89 30.57 -14.92
C LEU A 16 8.95 30.00 -13.97
N GLY A 17 10.19 30.39 -14.22
CA GLY A 17 11.26 30.23 -13.26
C GLY A 17 11.15 31.32 -12.19
N ALA A 18 11.24 30.93 -10.92
CA ALA A 18 11.46 31.85 -9.82
C ALA A 18 12.62 31.33 -8.95
N ALA A 19 13.80 31.89 -9.15
CA ALA A 19 14.89 31.84 -8.19
C ALA A 19 14.55 32.80 -7.05
N GLY A 20 14.48 32.31 -5.83
CA GLY A 20 14.29 33.08 -4.61
C GLY A 20 15.24 32.61 -3.53
N CYS A 21 16.44 33.22 -3.44
CA CYS A 21 17.24 33.21 -2.22
C CYS A 21 16.63 34.20 -1.24
N GLY A 22 16.33 33.74 -0.01
CA GLY A 22 15.91 34.58 1.11
C GLY A 22 16.37 34.00 2.42
N ALA A 23 17.17 34.78 3.15
CA ALA A 23 17.90 34.44 4.36
C ALA A 23 16.98 34.25 5.59
N SER A 24 17.47 33.42 6.50
CA SER A 24 17.35 33.36 7.97
C SER A 24 16.22 34.13 8.67
N ASP A 25 15.41 33.44 9.43
CA ASP A 25 15.18 33.83 10.84
C ASP A 25 14.75 32.62 11.70
N SER A 26 15.10 32.76 12.97
CA SER A 26 15.11 31.73 14.00
C SER A 26 13.73 31.35 14.55
N GLY A 27 13.56 30.09 14.91
CA GLY A 27 12.76 29.71 16.08
C GLY A 27 11.34 29.23 15.79
N THR A 28 11.19 27.93 15.76
CA THR A 28 10.17 27.16 16.51
C THR A 28 10.34 25.68 16.10
N GLU A 29 10.68 24.81 17.04
CA GLU A 29 10.68 23.37 16.87
C GLU A 29 9.26 22.89 16.60
N GLY A 30 8.84 22.94 15.34
CA GLY A 30 7.71 22.22 14.83
C GLY A 30 8.19 20.82 14.44
N ALA A 31 7.63 19.79 15.03
CA ALA A 31 7.86 18.42 14.64
C ALA A 31 7.67 18.31 13.11
N ALA A 32 8.77 18.11 12.39
CA ALA A 32 8.73 17.91 10.94
C ALA A 32 7.92 16.64 10.67
N ALA A 33 6.81 16.80 9.96
CA ALA A 33 6.09 15.66 9.40
C ALA A 33 7.09 14.84 8.57
N PRO A 34 7.04 13.50 8.63
CA PRO A 34 7.93 12.67 7.83
C PRO A 34 7.73 13.02 6.36
N VAL A 35 8.78 13.53 5.74
CA VAL A 35 8.82 13.77 4.30
C VAL A 35 8.79 12.40 3.66
N LEU A 36 7.62 12.00 3.12
CA LEU A 36 7.50 10.80 2.31
C LEU A 36 8.47 10.94 1.13
N ALA A 37 9.38 9.99 1.00
CA ALA A 37 10.27 9.93 -0.15
C ALA A 37 9.41 9.91 -1.43
N PRO A 38 9.82 10.63 -2.49
CA PRO A 38 9.06 10.63 -3.73
C PRO A 38 8.90 9.18 -4.23
N PRO A 39 7.71 8.81 -4.74
CA PRO A 39 7.46 7.46 -5.20
C PRO A 39 8.50 7.07 -6.24
N GLN A 40 9.23 6.00 -5.97
CA GLN A 40 10.21 5.50 -6.92
C GLN A 40 9.49 4.98 -8.16
N PRO A 41 9.97 5.28 -9.38
CA PRO A 41 9.35 4.78 -10.58
C PRO A 41 9.35 3.24 -10.55
N ARG A 42 8.18 2.65 -10.84
CA ARG A 42 8.04 1.19 -10.88
C ARG A 42 9.04 0.59 -11.85
N PRO A 43 9.72 -0.50 -11.48
CA PRO A 43 10.62 -1.20 -12.38
C PRO A 43 9.86 -1.64 -13.64
N GLN A 44 10.30 -1.18 -14.79
CA GLN A 44 9.81 -1.66 -16.09
C GLN A 44 10.17 -3.14 -16.24
N GLY A 45 9.25 -3.98 -16.73
CA GLY A 45 9.53 -5.37 -17.01
C GLY A 45 8.61 -6.38 -16.32
N THR A 46 8.85 -7.67 -16.58
CA THR A 46 8.01 -8.79 -16.12
C THR A 46 8.60 -9.57 -14.93
N GLY A 47 9.81 -9.24 -14.50
CA GLY A 47 10.48 -9.89 -13.35
C GLY A 47 9.76 -9.62 -12.04
N PRO A 48 10.10 -10.38 -10.96
CA PRO A 48 9.54 -10.16 -9.63
C PRO A 48 9.73 -8.73 -9.13
N LEU A 49 8.81 -8.23 -8.32
CA LEU A 49 8.98 -6.96 -7.62
C LEU A 49 10.02 -7.10 -6.52
N THR A 50 10.75 -6.02 -6.25
CA THR A 50 11.62 -5.95 -5.06
C THR A 50 10.80 -5.66 -3.81
N LYS A 51 11.36 -5.98 -2.63
CA LYS A 51 10.73 -5.66 -1.34
C LYS A 51 10.42 -4.17 -1.21
N ASP A 52 11.32 -3.30 -1.65
CA ASP A 52 11.13 -1.84 -1.55
C ASP A 52 9.95 -1.34 -2.38
N VAL A 53 9.77 -1.88 -3.59
CA VAL A 53 8.59 -1.55 -4.43
C VAL A 53 7.30 -2.00 -3.75
N VAL A 54 7.29 -3.23 -3.21
CA VAL A 54 6.11 -3.75 -2.51
C VAL A 54 5.84 -2.95 -1.24
N ARG A 55 6.89 -2.58 -0.46
CA ARG A 55 6.75 -1.69 0.71
C ARG A 55 6.11 -0.36 0.30
N THR A 56 6.63 0.27 -0.75
CA THR A 56 6.08 1.53 -1.29
C THR A 56 4.61 1.38 -1.69
N ASP A 57 4.24 0.27 -2.33
CA ASP A 57 2.85 0.01 -2.71
C ASP A 57 1.93 -0.08 -1.48
N LEU A 58 2.35 -0.80 -0.42
CA LEU A 58 1.59 -0.91 0.82
C LEU A 58 1.37 0.46 1.47
N ASP A 59 2.46 1.20 1.69
CA ASP A 59 2.44 2.46 2.43
C ASP A 59 1.69 3.55 1.65
N THR A 60 1.91 3.64 0.33
CA THR A 60 1.27 4.66 -0.51
C THR A 60 -0.21 4.35 -0.70
N SER A 61 -0.60 3.09 -0.98
CA SER A 61 -2.02 2.75 -1.13
C SER A 61 -2.82 2.98 0.14
N ALA A 62 -2.22 2.72 1.31
CA ALA A 62 -2.86 3.01 2.59
C ALA A 62 -2.98 4.53 2.83
N ALA A 63 -1.93 5.30 2.52
CA ALA A 63 -1.93 6.75 2.68
C ALA A 63 -2.94 7.44 1.74
N ASP A 64 -2.98 7.06 0.46
CA ASP A 64 -3.90 7.59 -0.54
C ASP A 64 -5.37 7.30 -0.17
N ALA A 65 -5.64 6.14 0.43
CA ALA A 65 -6.94 5.79 0.99
C ALA A 65 -7.24 6.47 2.34
N GLY A 66 -6.35 7.30 2.87
CA GLY A 66 -6.51 8.00 4.15
C GLY A 66 -6.46 7.08 5.37
N VAL A 67 -5.78 5.94 5.28
CA VAL A 67 -5.49 5.07 6.42
C VAL A 67 -4.28 5.63 7.19
N PRO A 68 -4.30 5.68 8.53
CA PRO A 68 -3.14 6.09 9.30
C PRO A 68 -1.88 5.30 8.96
N ALA A 69 -0.72 5.93 9.11
CA ALA A 69 0.58 5.31 8.84
C ALA A 69 0.73 3.97 9.57
N ASN A 70 1.62 3.13 9.03
CA ASN A 70 1.95 1.83 9.62
C ASN A 70 2.31 2.00 11.10
N ALA A 71 1.69 1.20 11.96
CA ALA A 71 2.01 1.20 13.38
C ALA A 71 3.48 0.79 13.56
N PRO A 72 4.26 1.54 14.37
CA PRO A 72 5.73 1.36 14.48
C PRO A 72 6.14 -0.08 14.77
N GLU A 73 5.38 -0.78 15.62
CA GLU A 73 5.63 -2.19 15.98
C GLU A 73 5.44 -3.16 14.80
N PHE A 74 4.80 -2.73 13.70
CA PHE A 74 4.63 -3.51 12.48
C PHE A 74 5.53 -3.07 11.34
N GLY A 75 6.10 -1.85 11.40
CA GLY A 75 7.04 -1.32 10.42
C GLY A 75 8.32 -2.14 10.35
N GLY A 76 8.87 -2.51 11.51
CA GLY A 76 10.13 -3.27 11.64
C GLY A 76 9.96 -4.79 11.75
N MET A 77 8.73 -5.30 11.87
CA MET A 77 8.47 -6.72 12.22
C MET A 77 9.15 -7.76 11.30
N ASN A 78 9.48 -7.37 10.08
CA ASN A 78 10.08 -8.27 9.08
C ASN A 78 11.52 -7.91 8.74
N GLU A 79 12.01 -6.74 9.14
CA GLU A 79 13.38 -6.30 8.87
C GLU A 79 14.38 -7.03 9.77
N ASP A 80 13.98 -7.34 11.02
CA ASP A 80 14.75 -8.10 12.00
C ASP A 80 14.45 -9.60 11.99
N ALA A 81 13.70 -10.08 10.99
CA ALA A 81 13.31 -11.48 10.92
C ALA A 81 14.53 -12.37 10.62
N GLU A 82 14.69 -13.45 11.40
CA GLU A 82 15.75 -14.45 11.18
C GLU A 82 15.71 -14.98 9.74
N ALA A 83 16.86 -14.97 9.08
CA ALA A 83 16.98 -15.47 7.72
C ALA A 83 16.52 -16.93 7.64
N GLY A 84 15.69 -17.26 6.64
CA GLY A 84 15.09 -18.59 6.50
C GLY A 84 13.79 -18.79 7.28
N SER A 85 13.34 -17.80 8.06
CA SER A 85 12.00 -17.85 8.65
C SER A 85 10.92 -17.36 7.66
N PRO A 86 9.65 -17.80 7.77
CA PRO A 86 8.57 -17.27 6.93
C PRO A 86 8.41 -15.74 7.01
N ARG A 87 8.76 -15.15 8.15
CA ARG A 87 8.74 -13.68 8.34
C ARG A 87 9.75 -12.97 7.44
N SER A 88 10.90 -13.58 7.16
CA SER A 88 11.91 -12.98 6.27
C SER A 88 11.43 -12.84 4.82
N CYS A 89 10.38 -13.59 4.44
CA CYS A 89 9.74 -13.53 3.12
C CYS A 89 8.54 -12.58 3.05
N ALA A 90 8.21 -11.90 4.14
CA ALA A 90 6.98 -11.12 4.23
C ALA A 90 7.24 -9.64 4.44
N LEU A 91 6.26 -8.82 4.08
CA LEU A 91 6.14 -7.40 4.43
C LEU A 91 4.76 -7.17 5.05
N GLY A 92 4.72 -6.42 6.14
CA GLY A 92 3.49 -6.11 6.84
C GLY A 92 3.20 -4.62 6.90
N PHE A 93 1.93 -4.26 6.84
CA PHE A 93 1.40 -2.94 7.16
C PHE A 93 0.19 -3.13 8.06
N LYS A 94 0.05 -2.29 9.08
CA LYS A 94 -1.12 -2.28 9.94
C LYS A 94 -1.49 -0.85 10.35
N GLY A 95 -2.61 -0.37 9.84
CA GLY A 95 -3.16 0.94 10.15
C GLY A 95 -4.37 0.81 11.07
N PHE A 96 -4.34 1.56 12.18
CA PHE A 96 -5.44 1.65 13.13
C PHE A 96 -6.18 2.97 12.95
N GLY A 97 -7.50 2.93 13.00
CA GLY A 97 -8.29 4.13 13.13
C GLY A 97 -8.08 4.83 14.48
N THR A 98 -8.68 5.99 14.63
CA THR A 98 -8.77 6.71 15.90
C THR A 98 -10.23 6.95 16.26
N LYS A 99 -10.51 7.42 17.47
CA LYS A 99 -11.89 7.82 17.85
C LYS A 99 -12.45 8.92 16.95
N ALA A 100 -11.57 9.82 16.47
CA ALA A 100 -11.94 10.94 15.60
C ALA A 100 -12.00 10.55 14.11
N ALA A 101 -11.19 9.58 13.68
CA ALA A 101 -11.11 9.12 12.30
C ALA A 101 -11.07 7.58 12.28
N LYS A 102 -12.24 6.96 12.33
CA LYS A 102 -12.35 5.51 12.27
C LYS A 102 -11.94 4.99 10.90
N VAL A 103 -11.32 3.82 10.90
CA VAL A 103 -11.11 3.03 9.70
C VAL A 103 -12.29 2.08 9.56
N ASP A 104 -12.94 2.09 8.41
CA ASP A 104 -14.11 1.27 8.09
C ASP A 104 -13.89 0.43 6.83
N VAL A 105 -14.89 -0.36 6.46
CA VAL A 105 -14.84 -1.19 5.27
C VAL A 105 -14.71 -0.37 3.98
N ALA A 106 -15.25 0.84 3.93
CA ALA A 106 -15.13 1.70 2.75
C ALA A 106 -13.68 2.14 2.52
N ARG A 107 -12.94 2.46 3.61
CA ARG A 107 -11.51 2.74 3.51
C ARG A 107 -10.70 1.52 3.07
N TRP A 108 -11.05 0.33 3.56
CA TRP A 108 -10.44 -0.91 3.09
C TRP A 108 -10.70 -1.14 1.60
N GLU A 109 -11.91 -0.90 1.11
CA GLU A 109 -12.23 -0.96 -0.32
C GLU A 109 -11.40 0.05 -1.13
N SER A 110 -11.19 1.25 -0.60
CA SER A 110 -10.32 2.26 -1.22
C SER A 110 -8.87 1.79 -1.29
N VAL A 111 -8.31 1.20 -0.21
CA VAL A 111 -6.95 0.62 -0.23
C VAL A 111 -6.82 -0.46 -1.30
N VAL A 112 -7.82 -1.35 -1.40
CA VAL A 112 -7.84 -2.40 -2.43
C VAL A 112 -7.91 -1.79 -3.84
N GLY A 113 -8.67 -0.70 -4.01
CA GLY A 113 -8.73 0.08 -5.24
C GLY A 113 -7.36 0.64 -5.63
N GLU A 114 -6.69 1.33 -4.71
CA GLU A 114 -5.35 1.89 -4.89
C GLU A 114 -4.30 0.83 -5.23
N LEU A 115 -4.35 -0.34 -4.58
CA LEU A 115 -3.50 -1.47 -4.92
C LEU A 115 -3.75 -1.97 -6.35
N ARG A 116 -5.01 -2.02 -6.79
CA ARG A 116 -5.37 -2.43 -8.16
C ARG A 116 -4.88 -1.43 -9.21
N GLU A 117 -4.90 -0.13 -8.92
CA GLU A 117 -4.30 0.91 -9.77
C GLU A 117 -2.78 0.76 -9.89
N ARG A 118 -2.16 0.06 -8.91
CA ARG A 118 -0.75 -0.33 -8.92
C ARG A 118 -0.51 -1.74 -9.48
N ASP A 119 -1.42 -2.24 -10.32
CA ASP A 119 -1.39 -3.54 -11.03
C ASP A 119 -1.49 -4.78 -10.13
N TRP A 120 -1.89 -4.65 -8.86
CA TRP A 120 -2.22 -5.82 -8.05
C TRP A 120 -3.51 -6.46 -8.54
N GLN A 121 -3.43 -7.70 -8.99
CA GLN A 121 -4.57 -8.43 -9.53
C GLN A 121 -5.28 -9.22 -8.44
N GLN A 122 -6.61 -9.07 -8.37
CA GLN A 122 -7.43 -9.82 -7.44
C GLN A 122 -7.45 -11.30 -7.84
N ALA A 123 -7.03 -12.19 -6.92
CA ALA A 123 -6.92 -13.62 -7.19
C ALA A 123 -8.26 -14.35 -7.01
N ARG A 124 -9.18 -13.81 -6.21
CA ARG A 124 -10.52 -14.32 -5.95
C ARG A 124 -11.41 -13.23 -5.41
N GLU A 125 -12.74 -13.43 -5.47
CA GLU A 125 -13.71 -12.52 -4.87
C GLU A 125 -13.41 -12.24 -3.39
N PRO A 126 -13.64 -11.00 -2.91
CA PRO A 126 -13.48 -10.66 -1.51
C PRO A 126 -14.44 -11.45 -0.62
N ASP A 127 -13.91 -12.01 0.46
CA ASP A 127 -14.73 -12.56 1.55
C ASP A 127 -15.13 -11.41 2.49
N LYS A 128 -16.43 -11.22 2.71
CA LYS A 128 -16.98 -10.19 3.59
C LYS A 128 -17.99 -10.80 4.55
N ARG A 129 -17.69 -10.75 5.83
CA ARG A 129 -18.57 -11.23 6.88
C ARG A 129 -19.39 -10.08 7.45
N ARG A 130 -20.70 -10.32 7.59
CA ARG A 130 -21.65 -9.32 8.09
C ARG A 130 -22.26 -9.76 9.41
N GLY A 131 -22.49 -8.79 10.27
CA GLY A 131 -23.28 -8.97 11.48
C GLY A 131 -24.78 -9.09 11.20
N PRO A 132 -25.58 -9.35 12.25
CA PRO A 132 -27.05 -9.40 12.15
C PRO A 132 -27.67 -8.08 11.67
N ASP A 133 -26.99 -6.96 11.88
CA ASP A 133 -27.33 -5.60 11.42
C ASP A 133 -26.96 -5.34 9.95
N GLY A 134 -26.36 -6.32 9.26
CA GLY A 134 -25.89 -6.19 7.89
C GLY A 134 -24.55 -5.45 7.74
N VAL A 135 -23.97 -4.95 8.83
CA VAL A 135 -22.68 -4.25 8.81
C VAL A 135 -21.54 -5.24 8.62
N VAL A 136 -20.60 -4.91 7.73
CA VAL A 136 -19.39 -5.73 7.53
C VAL A 136 -18.47 -5.53 8.73
N TYR A 137 -18.16 -6.61 9.42
CA TYR A 137 -17.22 -6.59 10.54
C TYR A 137 -15.86 -7.21 10.23
N ASP A 138 -15.76 -7.98 9.16
CA ASP A 138 -14.54 -8.62 8.68
C ASP A 138 -14.58 -8.62 7.15
N ALA A 139 -13.48 -8.25 6.51
CA ALA A 139 -13.33 -8.36 5.07
C ALA A 139 -11.91 -8.78 4.71
N ARG A 140 -11.78 -9.64 3.69
CA ARG A 140 -10.49 -10.16 3.24
C ARG A 140 -10.46 -10.32 1.74
N VAL A 141 -9.34 -9.94 1.11
CA VAL A 141 -9.06 -10.21 -0.30
C VAL A 141 -7.63 -10.68 -0.48
N VAL A 142 -7.40 -11.53 -1.49
CA VAL A 142 -6.07 -11.96 -1.91
C VAL A 142 -5.75 -11.31 -3.24
N LEU A 143 -4.61 -10.63 -3.28
CA LEU A 143 -4.08 -9.94 -4.46
C LEU A 143 -2.77 -10.58 -4.88
N LYS A 144 -2.43 -10.53 -6.16
CA LYS A 144 -1.17 -11.04 -6.69
C LYS A 144 -0.54 -10.06 -7.66
N GLN A 145 0.78 -9.97 -7.61
CA GLN A 145 1.55 -9.22 -8.59
C GLN A 145 2.99 -9.76 -8.66
N ARG A 146 3.46 -10.13 -9.85
CA ARG A 146 4.87 -10.35 -10.20
C ARG A 146 5.69 -11.08 -9.12
N GLY A 147 5.25 -12.29 -8.73
CA GLY A 147 5.94 -13.13 -7.74
C GLY A 147 5.63 -12.79 -6.29
N TRP A 148 4.62 -11.97 -6.03
CA TRP A 148 4.12 -11.64 -4.71
C TRP A 148 2.65 -11.99 -4.56
N THR A 149 2.30 -12.48 -3.38
CA THR A 149 0.92 -12.68 -2.94
C THR A 149 0.67 -11.79 -1.72
N MET A 150 -0.39 -10.99 -1.77
CA MET A 150 -0.80 -10.10 -0.69
C MET A 150 -2.18 -10.50 -0.16
N VAL A 151 -2.34 -10.41 1.15
CA VAL A 151 -3.63 -10.50 1.83
C VAL A 151 -3.93 -9.14 2.42
N ALA A 152 -5.05 -8.54 2.00
CA ALA A 152 -5.58 -7.30 2.58
C ALA A 152 -6.79 -7.64 3.44
N GLU A 153 -6.73 -7.31 4.71
CA GLU A 153 -7.76 -7.60 5.71
C GLU A 153 -8.28 -6.33 6.38
N TYR A 154 -9.56 -6.31 6.65
CA TYR A 154 -10.23 -5.33 7.51
C TYR A 154 -10.89 -6.06 8.66
N LEU A 155 -10.74 -5.52 9.86
CA LEU A 155 -11.45 -5.98 11.02
C LEU A 155 -12.11 -4.79 11.73
N SER A 156 -13.42 -4.88 11.91
CA SER A 156 -14.18 -3.93 12.72
C SER A 156 -13.80 -4.13 14.19
N SER A 157 -13.28 -3.07 14.77
CA SER A 157 -13.02 -2.93 16.20
C SER A 157 -13.59 -1.59 16.65
N GLN A 158 -13.28 -1.14 17.86
CA GLN A 158 -13.72 0.18 18.33
C GLN A 158 -13.34 1.32 17.38
N VAL A 159 -12.20 1.21 16.72
CA VAL A 159 -11.65 2.21 15.80
C VAL A 159 -11.40 1.67 14.39
N GLY A 160 -11.53 0.36 14.19
CA GLY A 160 -11.22 -0.35 12.95
C GLY A 160 -9.72 -0.52 12.71
N VAL A 161 -9.35 -1.57 11.98
CA VAL A 161 -7.97 -1.86 11.60
C VAL A 161 -7.91 -2.43 10.19
N ILE A 162 -6.92 -2.00 9.42
CA ILE A 162 -6.55 -2.60 8.13
C ILE A 162 -5.16 -3.22 8.29
N THR A 163 -5.03 -4.46 7.84
CA THR A 163 -3.77 -5.20 7.79
C THR A 163 -3.48 -5.60 6.36
N LEU A 164 -2.28 -5.31 5.88
CA LEU A 164 -1.77 -5.76 4.58
C LEU A 164 -0.55 -6.64 4.85
N LEU A 165 -0.57 -7.88 4.33
CA LEU A 165 0.52 -8.84 4.45
C LEU A 165 0.90 -9.32 3.06
N ALA A 166 2.11 -8.96 2.60
CA ALA A 166 2.63 -9.37 1.31
C ALA A 166 3.74 -10.40 1.50
N TYR A 167 3.72 -11.46 0.71
CA TYR A 167 4.66 -12.58 0.75
C TYR A 167 5.36 -12.73 -0.60
N ASP A 168 6.69 -12.86 -0.57
CA ASP A 168 7.48 -13.28 -1.73
C ASP A 168 7.25 -14.76 -1.99
N ASP A 169 6.60 -15.09 -3.11
CA ASP A 169 6.20 -16.46 -3.44
C ASP A 169 7.39 -17.40 -3.62
N ALA A 170 8.52 -16.90 -4.19
CA ALA A 170 9.73 -17.71 -4.38
C ALA A 170 10.44 -17.99 -3.06
N CYS A 171 10.54 -16.99 -2.19
CA CYS A 171 11.09 -17.11 -0.85
C CYS A 171 10.27 -18.12 -0.02
N MET A 172 8.94 -17.97 0.02
CA MET A 172 8.05 -18.90 0.73
C MET A 172 8.15 -20.33 0.21
N LYS A 173 8.23 -20.51 -1.12
CA LYS A 173 8.42 -21.83 -1.73
C LYS A 173 9.72 -22.50 -1.27
N LYS A 174 10.82 -21.74 -1.20
CA LYS A 174 12.11 -22.25 -0.73
C LYS A 174 12.03 -22.72 0.71
N ILE A 175 11.48 -21.89 1.62
CA ILE A 175 11.35 -22.26 3.03
C ILE A 175 10.51 -23.52 3.22
N ASN A 176 9.40 -23.65 2.50
CA ASN A 176 8.55 -24.82 2.57
C ASN A 176 9.25 -26.09 2.03
N ALA A 177 10.09 -25.97 1.01
CA ALA A 177 10.89 -27.08 0.49
C ALA A 177 11.94 -27.54 1.50
N ASP A 178 12.64 -26.60 2.15
CA ASP A 178 13.66 -26.88 3.16
C ASP A 178 13.04 -27.55 4.40
N ALA A 179 11.87 -27.09 4.84
CA ALA A 179 11.13 -27.70 5.96
C ALA A 179 10.65 -29.12 5.67
N GLY A 180 10.27 -29.42 4.41
CA GLY A 180 9.84 -30.77 4.00
C GLY A 180 10.99 -31.79 3.87
N GLN A 181 12.26 -31.35 3.86
CA GLN A 181 13.43 -32.21 3.79
C GLN A 181 13.99 -32.55 5.18
N ALA A 182 13.54 -31.84 6.22
CA ALA A 182 14.03 -32.02 7.60
C ALA A 182 13.21 -33.04 8.44
N GLY A 183 12.17 -33.64 7.86
CA GLY A 183 11.30 -34.67 8.47
C GLY A 183 11.44 -36.02 7.81
#